data_150d54e7a3c3a83746f23b193b1c9739
#
_entry.id   150d54e7a3c3a83746f23b193b1c9739
#
_cell.length_a   1.000
_cell.length_b   1.000
_cell.length_c   1.000
_cell.angle_alpha   90.00
_cell.angle_beta   90.00
_cell.angle_gamma   90.00
#
_symmetry.space_group_name_H-M   'P 1'
#
loop_
_entity.id
_entity.type
_entity.pdbx_description
1 polymer ?
#
loop_
_entity_poly.entity_id
_entity_poly.type
_entity_poly.pdbx_seq_one_letter_code
_entity_poly.pdbx_strand_id
1 'polypeptide(L)'
;MSNHEPVLLVSRHNHPIGSCQRGRMQRQRLMHRASYVVVQDLAGRICVQQRSADKHFYPCGWDLAAGGVMRPDESVARGLSRELHEELGVRRQFSRWQWFWFANPHHQVWGALASVTVCQQAVSLSDEVVDVKWMSASQALALPEATPDTRHALSLLLSSTF
;
A
#
# COMPACT_ATOMS: atom_id res chain seq x y z
N MET A 1 -12.75 -4.99 -2.84
CA MET A 1 -13.09 -3.83 -1.99
C MET A 1 -14.31 -3.09 -2.52
N SER A 2 -15.26 -2.85 -1.64
CA SER A 2 -16.52 -2.20 -1.98
C SER A 2 -16.37 -0.67 -2.04
N ASN A 3 -17.07 0.00 -2.97
CA ASN A 3 -17.18 1.47 -2.99
C ASN A 3 -17.87 2.05 -1.75
N HIS A 4 -18.53 1.20 -0.95
CA HIS A 4 -19.21 1.55 0.29
C HIS A 4 -18.35 1.42 1.54
N GLU A 5 -17.13 0.88 1.41
CA GLU A 5 -16.22 0.76 2.54
C GLU A 5 -15.88 2.14 3.14
N PRO A 6 -16.00 2.32 4.48
CA PRO A 6 -15.64 3.58 5.11
C PRO A 6 -14.13 3.77 5.12
N VAL A 7 -13.69 4.97 4.77
CA VAL A 7 -12.28 5.36 4.77
C VAL A 7 -12.04 6.53 5.69
N LEU A 8 -10.88 6.54 6.35
CA LEU A 8 -10.45 7.62 7.23
C LEU A 8 -10.00 8.83 6.40
N LEU A 9 -10.61 9.97 6.64
CA LEU A 9 -10.17 11.25 6.09
C LEU A 9 -9.25 11.97 7.07
N VAL A 10 -8.23 12.61 6.53
CA VAL A 10 -7.26 13.38 7.32
C VAL A 10 -7.05 14.77 6.75
N SER A 11 -6.61 15.69 7.62
CA SER A 11 -6.18 17.02 7.22
C SER A 11 -4.83 16.98 6.49
N ARG A 12 -4.41 18.13 5.94
CA ARG A 12 -3.08 18.28 5.36
C ARG A 12 -1.93 18.00 6.35
N HIS A 13 -2.21 18.02 7.64
CA HIS A 13 -1.26 17.70 8.72
C HIS A 13 -1.44 16.28 9.28
N ASN A 14 -2.12 15.42 8.54
CA ASN A 14 -2.35 14.02 8.91
C ASN A 14 -3.17 13.83 10.21
N HIS A 15 -4.03 14.78 10.55
CA HIS A 15 -4.95 14.63 11.68
C HIS A 15 -6.29 14.08 11.20
N PRO A 16 -6.86 13.06 11.86
CA PRO A 16 -8.19 12.56 11.54
C PRO A 16 -9.24 13.69 11.59
N ILE A 17 -10.05 13.83 10.56
CA ILE A 17 -11.10 14.85 10.45
C ILE A 17 -12.48 14.27 10.16
N GLY A 18 -12.58 12.96 9.93
CA GLY A 18 -13.84 12.31 9.65
C GLY A 18 -13.67 11.07 8.80
N SER A 19 -14.74 10.63 8.19
CA SER A 19 -14.77 9.48 7.30
C SER A 19 -15.80 9.68 6.20
N CYS A 20 -15.64 8.94 5.13
CA CYS A 20 -16.65 8.84 4.06
C CYS A 20 -16.56 7.50 3.36
N GLN A 21 -17.49 7.22 2.48
CA GLN A 21 -17.40 6.04 1.62
C GLN A 21 -16.25 6.17 0.61
N ARG A 22 -15.58 5.06 0.34
CA ARG A 22 -14.43 4.97 -0.58
C ARG A 22 -14.73 5.60 -1.95
N GLY A 23 -15.89 5.30 -2.53
CA GLY A 23 -16.28 5.87 -3.83
C GLY A 23 -16.37 7.39 -3.82
N ARG A 24 -16.84 8.00 -2.71
CA ARG A 24 -16.82 9.46 -2.55
C ARG A 24 -15.42 10.01 -2.45
N MET A 25 -14.57 9.38 -1.62
CA MET A 25 -13.17 9.77 -1.47
C MET A 25 -12.45 9.79 -2.81
N GLN A 26 -12.67 8.77 -3.65
CA GLN A 26 -12.06 8.68 -4.98
C GLN A 26 -12.58 9.76 -5.93
N ARG A 27 -13.91 9.93 -6.05
CA ARG A 27 -14.49 10.93 -6.96
C ARG A 27 -14.13 12.37 -6.61
N GLN A 28 -14.03 12.69 -5.32
CA GLN A 28 -13.71 14.03 -4.83
C GLN A 28 -12.21 14.21 -4.52
N ARG A 29 -11.39 13.17 -4.75
CA ARG A 29 -9.95 13.19 -4.49
C ARG A 29 -9.64 13.67 -3.06
N LEU A 30 -10.39 13.16 -2.08
CA LEU A 30 -10.24 13.57 -0.68
C LEU A 30 -8.96 13.01 -0.06
N MET A 31 -8.32 13.81 0.78
CA MET A 31 -7.11 13.39 1.50
C MET A 31 -7.46 12.32 2.52
N HIS A 32 -6.80 11.20 2.44
CA HIS A 32 -7.05 10.03 3.27
C HIS A 32 -5.73 9.39 3.74
N ARG A 33 -5.86 8.39 4.58
CA ARG A 33 -4.72 7.62 5.07
C ARG A 33 -4.67 6.25 4.42
N ALA A 34 -3.48 5.79 4.08
CA ALA A 34 -3.26 4.46 3.52
C ALA A 34 -2.02 3.80 4.12
N SER A 35 -2.00 2.47 4.11
CA SER A 35 -0.87 1.65 4.51
C SER A 35 -0.04 1.24 3.30
N TYR A 36 1.28 1.14 3.49
CA TYR A 36 2.23 0.66 2.50
C TYR A 36 3.24 -0.24 3.19
N VAL A 37 3.27 -1.51 2.83
CA VAL A 37 4.20 -2.50 3.38
C VAL A 37 5.08 -3.02 2.25
N VAL A 38 6.34 -2.64 2.24
CA VAL A 38 7.32 -3.22 1.32
C VAL A 38 7.70 -4.60 1.84
N VAL A 39 7.48 -5.61 1.03
CA VAL A 39 7.78 -7.01 1.36
C VAL A 39 9.02 -7.45 0.62
N GLN A 40 10.00 -7.94 1.34
CA GLN A 40 11.24 -8.45 0.77
C GLN A 40 11.53 -9.87 1.25
N ASP A 41 12.24 -10.62 0.43
CA ASP A 41 12.71 -11.95 0.81
C ASP A 41 14.05 -11.89 1.57
N LEU A 42 14.55 -13.05 1.97
CA LEU A 42 15.83 -13.17 2.70
C LEU A 42 17.04 -12.70 1.88
N ALA A 43 16.94 -12.64 0.56
CA ALA A 43 17.98 -12.11 -0.33
C ALA A 43 17.81 -10.62 -0.64
N GLY A 44 16.82 -9.95 -0.04
CA GLY A 44 16.52 -8.53 -0.25
C GLY A 44 15.76 -8.23 -1.55
N ARG A 45 15.24 -9.24 -2.24
CA ARG A 45 14.39 -9.02 -3.42
C ARG A 45 13.01 -8.54 -2.99
N ILE A 46 12.45 -7.60 -3.75
CA ILE A 46 11.15 -7.00 -3.50
C ILE A 46 10.05 -7.87 -4.10
N CYS A 47 9.01 -8.12 -3.30
CA CYS A 47 7.76 -8.70 -3.78
C CYS A 47 6.96 -7.61 -4.50
N VAL A 48 6.86 -7.71 -5.82
CA VAL A 48 5.98 -6.85 -6.60
C VAL A 48 4.72 -7.64 -6.95
N GLN A 49 3.56 -6.99 -6.83
CA GLN A 49 2.27 -7.66 -6.97
C GLN A 49 1.44 -7.02 -8.07
N GLN A 50 0.87 -7.85 -8.96
CA GLN A 50 0.03 -7.37 -10.03
C GLN A 50 -1.39 -7.17 -9.54
N ARG A 51 -1.91 -5.97 -9.78
CA ARG A 51 -3.29 -5.57 -9.47
C ARG A 51 -4.26 -6.27 -10.41
N SER A 52 -5.44 -6.61 -9.91
CA SER A 52 -6.49 -7.16 -10.77
C SER A 52 -6.97 -6.13 -11.80
N ALA A 53 -7.56 -6.61 -12.89
CA ALA A 53 -8.14 -5.77 -13.94
C ALA A 53 -9.36 -4.97 -13.45
N ASP A 54 -9.98 -5.37 -12.34
CA ASP A 54 -11.16 -4.72 -11.75
C ASP A 54 -10.84 -3.51 -10.88
N LYS A 55 -9.54 -3.23 -10.64
CA LYS A 55 -9.15 -2.06 -9.84
C LYS A 55 -9.48 -0.76 -10.57
N HIS A 56 -10.04 0.19 -9.84
CA HIS A 56 -10.44 1.50 -10.39
C HIS A 56 -9.24 2.30 -10.90
N PHE A 57 -8.14 2.31 -10.13
CA PHE A 57 -6.89 2.96 -10.53
C PHE A 57 -5.84 1.93 -10.88
N TYR A 58 -5.14 2.17 -11.97
CA TYR A 58 -4.03 1.33 -12.45
C TYR A 58 -4.37 -0.16 -12.56
N PRO A 59 -5.48 -0.53 -13.27
CA PRO A 59 -5.80 -1.94 -13.50
C PRO A 59 -4.63 -2.64 -14.20
N CYS A 60 -4.33 -3.86 -13.77
CA CYS A 60 -3.20 -4.67 -14.24
C CYS A 60 -1.80 -4.07 -13.97
N GLY A 61 -1.71 -2.95 -13.27
CA GLY A 61 -0.43 -2.35 -12.86
C GLY A 61 0.27 -3.16 -11.76
N TRP A 62 1.49 -2.78 -11.43
CA TRP A 62 2.31 -3.44 -10.43
C TRP A 62 2.45 -2.56 -9.19
N ASP A 63 2.06 -3.08 -8.03
CA ASP A 63 2.31 -2.47 -6.74
C ASP A 63 3.65 -2.95 -6.17
N LEU A 64 4.48 -2.00 -5.73
CA LEU A 64 5.79 -2.28 -5.13
C LEU A 64 5.71 -2.39 -3.60
N ALA A 65 4.51 -2.22 -3.05
CA ALA A 65 4.20 -2.41 -1.63
C ALA A 65 2.77 -2.92 -1.51
N ALA A 66 2.53 -3.81 -0.55
CA ALA A 66 1.18 -4.20 -0.17
C ALA A 66 0.52 -3.08 0.63
N GLY A 67 -0.77 -2.84 0.43
CA GLY A 67 -1.45 -1.83 1.21
C GLY A 67 -2.78 -1.38 0.63
N GLY A 68 -3.40 -0.47 1.35
CA GLY A 68 -4.70 0.08 0.98
C GLY A 68 -5.16 1.14 1.95
N VAL A 69 -6.37 1.65 1.73
CA VAL A 69 -6.94 2.71 2.54
C VAL A 69 -7.18 2.26 3.98
N MET A 70 -6.92 3.16 4.92
CA MET A 70 -7.19 2.90 6.33
C MET A 70 -8.65 3.17 6.68
N ARG A 71 -9.20 2.33 7.56
CA ARG A 71 -10.56 2.46 8.09
C ARG A 71 -10.56 3.45 9.27
N PRO A 72 -11.71 4.13 9.53
CA PRO A 72 -11.77 5.15 10.58
C PRO A 72 -11.60 4.59 12.00
N ASP A 73 -11.87 3.30 12.20
CA ASP A 73 -11.90 2.62 13.50
C ASP A 73 -10.66 1.73 13.75
N GLU A 74 -9.63 1.81 12.89
CA GLU A 74 -8.42 1.03 13.07
C GLU A 74 -7.19 1.87 13.39
N SER A 75 -6.29 1.31 14.20
CA SER A 75 -4.96 1.89 14.38
C SER A 75 -4.09 1.68 13.15
N VAL A 76 -3.04 2.49 12.99
CA VAL A 76 -2.08 2.35 11.89
C VAL A 76 -1.47 0.95 11.85
N ALA A 77 -1.06 0.42 13.00
CA ALA A 77 -0.50 -0.93 13.10
C ALA A 77 -1.47 -2.00 12.61
N ARG A 78 -2.76 -1.86 12.96
CA ARG A 78 -3.80 -2.79 12.48
C ARG A 78 -4.04 -2.67 10.98
N GLY A 79 -4.05 -1.46 10.43
CA GLY A 79 -4.18 -1.22 9.00
C GLY A 79 -3.05 -1.85 8.20
N LEU A 80 -1.81 -1.66 8.62
CA LEU A 80 -0.63 -2.31 8.02
C LEU A 80 -0.73 -3.84 8.05
N SER A 81 -1.10 -4.40 9.21
CA SER A 81 -1.21 -5.86 9.38
C SER A 81 -2.37 -6.45 8.56
N ARG A 82 -3.51 -5.76 8.51
CA ARG A 82 -4.69 -6.20 7.78
C ARG A 82 -4.43 -6.26 6.28
N GLU A 83 -3.93 -5.17 5.70
CA GLU A 83 -3.65 -5.11 4.26
C GLU A 83 -2.61 -6.15 3.83
N LEU A 84 -1.53 -6.30 4.58
CA LEU A 84 -0.53 -7.33 4.30
C LEU A 84 -1.13 -8.74 4.29
N HIS A 85 -2.01 -9.02 5.24
CA HIS A 85 -2.69 -10.31 5.32
C HIS A 85 -3.73 -10.48 4.19
N GLU A 86 -4.54 -9.45 3.91
CA GLU A 86 -5.58 -9.51 2.90
C GLU A 86 -4.99 -9.69 1.49
N GLU A 87 -3.88 -9.03 1.17
CA GLU A 87 -3.28 -9.11 -0.16
C GLU A 87 -2.34 -10.30 -0.34
N LEU A 88 -1.50 -10.60 0.65
CA LEU A 88 -0.41 -11.58 0.51
C LEU A 88 -0.45 -12.74 1.51
N GLY A 89 -1.48 -12.83 2.34
CA GLY A 89 -1.64 -13.90 3.33
C GLY A 89 -0.63 -13.87 4.49
N VAL A 90 0.24 -12.87 4.53
CA VAL A 90 1.29 -12.77 5.54
C VAL A 90 0.76 -12.11 6.81
N ARG A 91 1.01 -12.75 7.96
CA ARG A 91 0.64 -12.22 9.28
C ARG A 91 1.86 -11.61 9.95
N ARG A 92 1.81 -10.31 10.22
CA ARG A 92 2.83 -9.54 10.95
C ARG A 92 2.17 -8.46 11.80
N GLN A 93 2.82 -8.15 12.92
CA GLN A 93 2.50 -6.98 13.72
C GLN A 93 3.54 -5.90 13.47
N PHE A 94 3.09 -4.65 13.46
CA PHE A 94 3.96 -3.50 13.21
C PHE A 94 3.98 -2.59 14.43
N SER A 95 5.18 -2.17 14.83
CA SER A 95 5.40 -1.20 15.91
C SER A 95 6.10 0.07 15.41
N ARG A 96 6.54 0.06 14.15
CA ARG A 96 7.24 1.18 13.53
C ARG A 96 6.78 1.37 12.10
N TRP A 97 6.66 2.62 11.70
CA TRP A 97 6.37 3.06 10.33
C TRP A 97 6.88 4.47 10.14
N GLN A 98 7.10 4.83 8.88
CA GLN A 98 7.43 6.19 8.46
C GLN A 98 6.22 6.82 7.79
N TRP A 99 5.92 8.09 8.10
CA TRP A 99 4.90 8.84 7.40
C TRP A 99 5.46 9.51 6.16
N PHE A 100 4.69 9.49 5.08
CA PHE A 100 4.96 10.27 3.88
C PHE A 100 3.66 10.83 3.30
N TRP A 101 3.79 11.93 2.59
CA TRP A 101 2.68 12.50 1.83
C TRP A 101 2.92 12.28 0.34
N PHE A 102 1.86 11.90 -0.38
CA PHE A 102 1.89 11.71 -1.82
C PHE A 102 0.62 12.26 -2.45
N ALA A 103 0.74 12.93 -3.60
CA ALA A 103 -0.39 13.40 -4.39
C ALA A 103 -0.09 13.29 -5.87
N ASN A 104 -1.13 12.96 -6.64
CA ASN A 104 -1.14 12.99 -8.10
C ASN A 104 -2.55 13.39 -8.57
N PRO A 105 -2.86 13.41 -9.89
CA PRO A 105 -4.20 13.76 -10.37
C PRO A 105 -5.33 12.88 -9.85
N HIS A 106 -5.03 11.66 -9.40
CA HIS A 106 -6.05 10.69 -8.96
C HIS A 106 -6.32 10.71 -7.47
N HIS A 107 -5.32 10.92 -6.63
CA HIS A 107 -5.50 10.87 -5.17
C HIS A 107 -4.47 11.71 -4.39
N GLN A 108 -4.81 11.98 -3.14
CA GLN A 108 -3.95 12.60 -2.13
C GLN A 108 -3.93 11.68 -0.90
N VAL A 109 -2.75 11.32 -0.43
CA VAL A 109 -2.63 10.33 0.63
C VAL A 109 -1.53 10.66 1.62
N TRP A 110 -1.81 10.45 2.91
CA TRP A 110 -0.82 10.25 3.94
C TRP A 110 -0.56 8.75 4.08
N GLY A 111 0.62 8.31 3.69
CA GLY A 111 1.03 6.92 3.72
C GLY A 111 1.79 6.55 4.99
N ALA A 112 1.42 5.46 5.63
CA ALA A 112 2.22 4.80 6.65
C ALA A 112 3.06 3.72 5.98
N LEU A 113 4.37 3.91 5.93
CA LEU A 113 5.33 3.02 5.26
C LEU A 113 6.03 2.13 6.28
N ALA A 114 5.94 0.83 6.07
CA ALA A 114 6.67 -0.19 6.83
C ALA A 114 7.32 -1.19 5.88
N SER A 115 8.18 -2.03 6.40
CA SER A 115 8.79 -3.13 5.65
C SER A 115 8.78 -4.42 6.45
N VAL A 116 8.81 -5.55 5.74
CA VAL A 116 8.86 -6.89 6.34
C VAL A 116 9.71 -7.81 5.47
N THR A 117 10.47 -8.69 6.12
CA THR A 117 11.22 -9.76 5.47
C THR A 117 10.51 -11.08 5.69
N VAL A 118 10.27 -11.82 4.62
CA VAL A 118 9.55 -13.10 4.64
C VAL A 118 10.25 -14.15 3.78
N CYS A 119 9.97 -15.43 4.02
CA CYS A 119 10.25 -16.48 3.04
C CYS A 119 9.23 -16.36 1.90
N GLN A 120 9.65 -16.55 0.66
CA GLN A 120 8.75 -16.44 -0.51
C GLN A 120 7.54 -17.38 -0.39
N GLN A 121 7.72 -18.58 0.19
CA GLN A 121 6.67 -19.57 0.40
C GLN A 121 5.58 -19.13 1.39
N ALA A 122 5.84 -18.10 2.19
CA ALA A 122 4.84 -17.54 3.11
C ALA A 122 3.81 -16.66 2.41
N VAL A 123 4.06 -16.26 1.16
CA VAL A 123 3.17 -15.41 0.37
C VAL A 123 2.14 -16.27 -0.33
N SER A 124 0.86 -15.92 -0.16
CA SER A 124 -0.27 -16.51 -0.88
C SER A 124 -1.09 -15.40 -1.54
N LEU A 125 -1.54 -15.65 -2.78
CA LEU A 125 -2.31 -14.68 -3.53
C LEU A 125 -3.75 -14.59 -3.02
N SER A 126 -4.31 -13.39 -3.07
CA SER A 126 -5.72 -13.12 -2.83
C SER A 126 -6.44 -12.86 -4.16
N ASP A 127 -7.77 -12.63 -4.10
CA ASP A 127 -8.55 -12.25 -5.29
C ASP A 127 -8.17 -10.86 -5.84
N GLU A 128 -7.51 -10.03 -5.03
CA GLU A 128 -7.10 -8.67 -5.42
C GLU A 128 -5.72 -8.64 -6.08
N VAL A 129 -4.92 -9.68 -5.91
CA VAL A 129 -3.55 -9.81 -6.42
C VAL A 129 -3.47 -11.02 -7.34
N VAL A 130 -3.30 -10.78 -8.63
CA VAL A 130 -3.36 -11.85 -9.65
C VAL A 130 -2.02 -12.54 -9.89
N ASP A 131 -0.90 -11.87 -9.56
CA ASP A 131 0.45 -12.42 -9.71
C ASP A 131 1.43 -11.72 -8.76
N VAL A 132 2.51 -12.40 -8.39
CA VAL A 132 3.64 -11.81 -7.69
C VAL A 132 4.95 -12.19 -8.38
N LYS A 133 5.89 -11.25 -8.36
CA LYS A 133 7.26 -11.45 -8.83
C LYS A 133 8.24 -10.96 -7.77
N TRP A 134 9.40 -11.58 -7.73
CA TRP A 134 10.49 -11.21 -6.84
C TRP A 134 11.64 -10.68 -7.66
N MET A 135 12.06 -9.45 -7.40
CA MET A 135 13.11 -8.81 -8.19
C MET A 135 13.93 -7.84 -7.33
N SER A 136 15.07 -7.39 -7.84
CA SER A 136 15.84 -6.36 -7.14
C SER A 136 15.06 -5.05 -7.00
N ALA A 137 15.41 -4.23 -6.03
CA ALA A 137 14.79 -2.92 -5.84
C ALA A 137 14.94 -2.05 -7.09
N SER A 138 16.08 -2.06 -7.76
CA SER A 138 16.32 -1.31 -8.99
C SER A 138 15.42 -1.79 -10.15
N GLN A 139 15.23 -3.09 -10.29
CA GLN A 139 14.29 -3.66 -11.28
C GLN A 139 12.84 -3.26 -10.98
N ALA A 140 12.44 -3.33 -9.70
CA ALA A 140 11.10 -2.94 -9.27
C ALA A 140 10.81 -1.45 -9.58
N LEU A 141 11.74 -0.56 -9.24
CA LEU A 141 11.61 0.88 -9.53
C LEU A 141 11.56 1.19 -11.03
N ALA A 142 12.17 0.35 -11.85
CA ALA A 142 12.21 0.51 -13.31
C ALA A 142 11.00 -0.08 -14.05
N LEU A 143 10.08 -0.77 -13.34
CA LEU A 143 8.88 -1.32 -13.97
C LEU A 143 8.01 -0.19 -14.57
N PRO A 144 7.72 -0.19 -15.89
CA PRO A 144 6.92 0.88 -16.51
C PRO A 144 5.52 1.02 -15.90
N GLU A 145 4.89 -0.10 -15.56
CA GLU A 145 3.54 -0.17 -15.03
C GLU A 145 3.49 -0.15 -13.49
N ALA A 146 4.59 0.19 -12.80
CA ALA A 146 4.58 0.36 -11.36
C ALA A 146 3.70 1.54 -10.96
N THR A 147 2.83 1.31 -9.96
CA THR A 147 1.95 2.38 -9.46
C THR A 147 2.77 3.51 -8.83
N PRO A 148 2.41 4.79 -9.10
CA PRO A 148 3.26 5.92 -8.71
C PRO A 148 3.47 6.05 -7.20
N ASP A 149 2.44 5.82 -6.40
CA ASP A 149 2.49 5.93 -4.94
C ASP A 149 3.33 4.82 -4.31
N THR A 150 3.21 3.57 -4.77
CA THR A 150 4.05 2.47 -4.26
C THR A 150 5.51 2.58 -4.73
N ARG A 151 5.74 3.12 -5.93
CA ARG A 151 7.09 3.47 -6.39
C ARG A 151 7.73 4.53 -5.49
N HIS A 152 6.97 5.56 -5.13
CA HIS A 152 7.41 6.59 -4.20
C HIS A 152 7.73 5.99 -2.82
N ALA A 153 6.86 5.12 -2.31
CA ALA A 153 7.05 4.43 -1.03
C ALA A 153 8.35 3.60 -1.01
N LEU A 154 8.59 2.79 -2.06
CA LEU A 154 9.83 2.02 -2.16
C LEU A 154 11.06 2.92 -2.24
N SER A 155 11.03 3.99 -3.01
CA SER A 155 12.13 4.96 -3.11
C SER A 155 12.46 5.58 -1.76
N LEU A 156 11.46 5.94 -0.96
CA LEU A 156 11.64 6.48 0.38
C LEU A 156 12.27 5.45 1.32
N LEU A 157 11.83 4.21 1.28
CA LEU A 157 12.37 3.14 2.12
C LEU A 157 13.87 2.92 1.84
N LEU A 158 14.27 2.93 0.58
CA LEU A 158 15.66 2.74 0.17
C LEU A 158 16.57 3.90 0.54
N SER A 159 16.04 5.11 0.64
CA SER A 159 16.78 6.32 1.03
C SER A 159 16.78 6.57 2.54
N SER A 160 15.97 5.84 3.31
CA SER A 160 15.86 5.99 4.76
C SER A 160 16.81 5.03 5.47
N THR A 161 17.56 5.54 6.45
CA THR A 161 18.22 4.71 7.46
C THR A 161 17.26 4.56 8.64
N PHE A 162 16.60 3.40 8.72
CA PHE A 162 15.82 3.04 9.91
C PHE A 162 16.71 2.49 10.99
#